data_37b597a20a1d01ab5b3f414bfd696756
#
_entry.id   37b597a20a1d01ab5b3f414bfd696756
#
_cell.length_a   1.000
_cell.length_b   1.000
_cell.length_c   1.000
_cell.angle_alpha   90.00
_cell.angle_beta   90.00
_cell.angle_gamma   90.00
#
_symmetry.space_group_name_H-M   'P 1'
#
loop_
_entity.id
_entity.type
_entity.pdbx_description
1 polymer ?
#
loop_
_entity_poly.entity_id
_entity_poly.type
_entity_poly.pdbx_seq_one_letter_code
_entity_poly.pdbx_strand_id
1 'polypeptide(L)'
;MRGRPWLLCLLILAGCGQQSPPPDTLVVAQVAEPRSLDPQVTTALNDFRILVNVYEGLVRYRPGTLEPAPGLATSWTVSEDGLSYTFQLKPGVRFHDGSPFDAEAVRFNFERMLYPDHPYHGTGPFPLAFFFEQIAAVEVLDPLRIRFVLSEPFAPFLSNLAYPTGLLVSPTAVRRWGQGYGRHPSGTGPFRFVDWRADERVQLGRFDGYHGEPARIDRLIFRPVTDPMTRVAELMAGGVDLALELSPDNVAAFRDRDGFQVLERTGPHLWFLILNCREGPFADPRVRRAASLAIDRDALLHSVLRDTAVAAAGPIPRAFAWAADPGLAPDPHDPERARSLLAEAGIGDDTELRLLVPRGGSGMLAPLAMATAIQADLASVGLHARIESFEWNSYLAQVNDGLAGRADLAAMAWMTNDPDTLPYLALRCAASPEQGGFNSGYYCNPAVDTLIEEARQATDRAIRAQHYRSLARLVEADAPWIVIGSWRQNLVARARVAGLRLEPSFFLYLDGATKQR
;
A
#
# COMPACT_ATOMS: atom_id res chain seq x y z
N MET A 1 59.89 23.84 -50.44
CA MET A 1 58.62 24.34 -49.85
C MET A 1 57.60 23.26 -49.96
N ARG A 2 57.29 22.55 -48.83
CA ARG A 2 56.39 21.44 -48.82
C ARG A 2 55.17 21.83 -47.92
N GLY A 3 54.01 22.03 -48.57
CA GLY A 3 52.76 22.33 -47.91
C GLY A 3 52.17 21.06 -47.21
N ARG A 4 51.88 21.17 -45.94
CA ARG A 4 51.13 20.16 -45.18
C ARG A 4 49.63 20.41 -45.35
N PRO A 5 48.77 19.41 -45.67
CA PRO A 5 47.33 19.57 -45.61
C PRO A 5 46.83 19.41 -44.16
N TRP A 6 46.03 20.35 -43.71
CA TRP A 6 45.29 20.30 -42.46
C TRP A 6 44.05 19.42 -42.69
N LEU A 7 44.02 18.24 -42.04
CA LEU A 7 42.82 17.42 -41.94
C LEU A 7 41.89 18.05 -40.90
N LEU A 8 40.78 18.60 -41.36
CA LEU A 8 39.66 19.05 -40.52
C LEU A 8 38.87 17.81 -40.09
N CYS A 9 39.05 17.32 -38.85
CA CYS A 9 38.17 16.32 -38.24
C CYS A 9 36.83 16.96 -37.88
N LEU A 10 35.80 16.76 -38.71
CA LEU A 10 34.40 17.02 -38.33
C LEU A 10 33.98 15.98 -37.28
N LEU A 11 33.93 16.36 -36.01
CA LEU A 11 33.25 15.63 -34.94
C LEU A 11 31.75 15.73 -35.21
N ILE A 12 31.16 14.66 -35.77
CA ILE A 12 29.72 14.48 -35.83
C ILE A 12 29.28 14.13 -34.39
N LEU A 13 28.80 15.13 -33.68
CA LEU A 13 28.02 14.96 -32.46
C LEU A 13 26.70 14.26 -32.85
N ALA A 14 26.72 12.95 -32.86
CA ALA A 14 25.49 12.16 -32.86
C ALA A 14 24.79 12.43 -31.52
N GLY A 15 23.93 13.45 -31.49
CA GLY A 15 23.01 13.67 -30.38
C GLY A 15 22.14 12.43 -30.24
N CYS A 16 22.32 11.69 -29.14
CA CYS A 16 21.36 10.69 -28.69
C CYS A 16 20.06 11.43 -28.35
N GLY A 17 19.28 11.77 -29.36
CA GLY A 17 17.91 12.20 -29.20
C GLY A 17 17.16 11.00 -28.65
N GLN A 18 16.83 11.02 -27.37
CA GLN A 18 15.91 10.05 -26.76
C GLN A 18 14.59 10.13 -27.53
N GLN A 19 14.33 9.14 -28.38
CA GLN A 19 13.09 9.07 -29.14
C GLN A 19 11.94 8.86 -28.14
N SER A 20 10.96 9.76 -28.17
CA SER A 20 9.72 9.57 -27.40
C SER A 20 9.12 8.20 -27.72
N PRO A 21 8.64 7.46 -26.71
CA PRO A 21 7.99 6.16 -26.93
C PRO A 21 6.89 6.24 -27.97
N PRO A 22 6.68 5.21 -28.80
CA PRO A 22 5.61 5.16 -29.80
C PRO A 22 4.23 5.46 -29.21
N PRO A 23 3.29 5.99 -30.02
CA PRO A 23 1.94 6.38 -29.52
C PRO A 23 1.10 5.21 -29.01
N ASP A 24 1.43 3.99 -29.41
CA ASP A 24 0.81 2.73 -28.96
C ASP A 24 1.46 2.15 -27.69
N THR A 25 2.47 2.83 -27.15
CA THR A 25 3.25 2.39 -26.00
C THR A 25 3.20 3.43 -24.89
N LEU A 26 2.84 3.00 -23.68
CA LEU A 26 2.85 3.81 -22.46
C LEU A 26 4.01 3.36 -21.57
N VAL A 27 4.87 4.32 -21.21
CA VAL A 27 6.04 4.06 -20.36
C VAL A 27 5.82 4.67 -18.98
N VAL A 28 5.89 3.84 -17.94
CA VAL A 28 5.68 4.18 -16.54
C VAL A 28 7.00 4.09 -15.78
N ALA A 29 7.47 5.19 -15.21
CA ALA A 29 8.57 5.18 -14.25
C ALA A 29 8.05 4.91 -12.84
N GLN A 30 8.54 3.85 -12.20
CA GLN A 30 8.22 3.48 -10.83
C GLN A 30 9.46 3.42 -9.94
N VAL A 31 9.26 3.42 -8.63
CA VAL A 31 10.32 3.61 -7.63
C VAL A 31 11.28 2.44 -7.49
N ALA A 32 10.87 1.24 -7.86
CA ALA A 32 11.68 0.03 -7.72
C ALA A 32 11.32 -1.02 -8.78
N GLU A 33 12.24 -1.94 -9.00
CA GLU A 33 11.99 -3.15 -9.76
C GLU A 33 11.03 -4.07 -8.99
N PRO A 34 10.11 -4.80 -9.67
CA PRO A 34 9.28 -5.80 -9.02
C PRO A 34 10.14 -6.97 -8.50
N ARG A 35 9.77 -7.48 -7.32
CA ARG A 35 10.41 -8.66 -6.73
C ARG A 35 9.91 -9.94 -7.37
N SER A 36 8.62 -9.96 -7.69
CA SER A 36 7.93 -11.08 -8.32
C SER A 36 6.72 -10.59 -9.10
N LEU A 37 6.37 -11.31 -10.16
CA LEU A 37 5.09 -11.13 -10.86
C LEU A 37 4.09 -12.25 -10.50
N ASP A 38 4.27 -12.93 -9.37
CA ASP A 38 3.24 -13.73 -8.71
C ASP A 38 2.58 -12.88 -7.60
N PRO A 39 1.28 -12.58 -7.71
CA PRO A 39 0.59 -11.70 -6.76
C PRO A 39 0.51 -12.26 -5.34
N GLN A 40 0.65 -13.58 -5.17
CA GLN A 40 0.53 -14.24 -3.88
C GLN A 40 1.86 -14.28 -3.10
N VAL A 41 3.00 -13.97 -3.76
CA VAL A 41 4.33 -14.02 -3.13
C VAL A 41 4.96 -12.66 -2.88
N THR A 42 4.27 -11.56 -3.19
CA THR A 42 4.76 -10.19 -2.99
C THR A 42 3.87 -9.38 -2.04
N THR A 43 4.45 -8.35 -1.45
CA THR A 43 3.75 -7.36 -0.60
C THR A 43 3.97 -5.92 -1.08
N ALA A 44 4.75 -5.74 -2.15
CA ALA A 44 5.20 -4.42 -2.58
C ALA A 44 4.17 -3.72 -3.48
N LEU A 45 3.83 -2.47 -3.17
CA LEU A 45 2.88 -1.67 -3.94
C LEU A 45 3.30 -1.49 -5.42
N ASN A 46 4.60 -1.33 -5.69
CA ASN A 46 5.12 -1.23 -7.06
C ASN A 46 4.88 -2.51 -7.88
N ASP A 47 4.93 -3.70 -7.25
CA ASP A 47 4.61 -4.96 -7.89
C ASP A 47 3.11 -5.01 -8.20
N PHE A 48 2.27 -4.66 -7.23
CA PHE A 48 0.81 -4.66 -7.38
C PHE A 48 0.32 -3.76 -8.52
N ARG A 49 0.99 -2.63 -8.78
CA ARG A 49 0.67 -1.74 -9.91
C ARG A 49 0.89 -2.39 -11.28
N ILE A 50 1.81 -3.32 -11.39
CA ILE A 50 1.98 -4.14 -12.60
C ILE A 50 0.92 -5.25 -12.61
N LEU A 51 0.76 -5.95 -11.49
CA LEU A 51 -0.04 -7.17 -11.35
C LEU A 51 -1.53 -6.95 -11.61
N VAL A 52 -2.11 -5.82 -11.18
CA VAL A 52 -3.53 -5.49 -11.43
C VAL A 52 -3.87 -5.26 -12.90
N ASN A 53 -2.86 -5.15 -13.79
CA ASN A 53 -3.05 -5.07 -15.23
C ASN A 53 -2.91 -6.47 -15.91
N VAL A 54 -2.34 -7.46 -15.18
CA VAL A 54 -2.11 -8.83 -15.66
C VAL A 54 -3.15 -9.81 -15.13
N TYR A 55 -3.60 -9.60 -13.89
CA TYR A 55 -4.45 -10.54 -13.16
C TYR A 55 -5.76 -9.89 -12.72
N GLU A 56 -6.75 -10.75 -12.47
CA GLU A 56 -8.01 -10.39 -11.84
C GLU A 56 -8.30 -11.34 -10.68
N GLY A 57 -9.07 -10.87 -9.69
CA GLY A 57 -9.58 -11.65 -8.58
C GLY A 57 -11.06 -11.99 -8.76
N LEU A 58 -11.61 -12.83 -7.88
CA LEU A 58 -13.06 -13.07 -7.80
C LEU A 58 -13.80 -11.76 -7.53
N VAL A 59 -13.22 -10.95 -6.66
CA VAL A 59 -13.71 -9.64 -6.22
C VAL A 59 -12.68 -8.59 -6.62
N ARG A 60 -13.14 -7.40 -6.93
CA ARG A 60 -12.30 -6.21 -7.17
C ARG A 60 -12.84 -5.03 -6.38
N TYR A 61 -12.12 -3.96 -6.30
CA TYR A 61 -12.68 -2.71 -5.79
C TYR A 61 -13.59 -2.07 -6.84
N ARG A 62 -14.72 -1.52 -6.40
CA ARG A 62 -15.56 -0.63 -7.21
C ARG A 62 -14.71 0.59 -7.60
N PRO A 63 -14.67 0.98 -8.89
CA PRO A 63 -13.87 2.12 -9.33
C PRO A 63 -14.12 3.39 -8.49
N GLY A 64 -13.04 4.04 -8.09
CA GLY A 64 -13.08 5.25 -7.25
C GLY A 64 -13.34 5.00 -5.76
N THR A 65 -13.46 3.75 -5.32
CA THR A 65 -13.76 3.37 -3.93
C THR A 65 -12.87 2.23 -3.44
N LEU A 66 -13.03 1.85 -2.16
CA LEU A 66 -12.46 0.64 -1.56
C LEU A 66 -13.55 -0.42 -1.30
N GLU A 67 -14.71 -0.30 -1.94
CA GLU A 67 -15.81 -1.25 -1.76
C GLU A 67 -15.63 -2.48 -2.66
N PRO A 68 -15.80 -3.69 -2.10
CA PRO A 68 -15.81 -4.92 -2.88
C PRO A 68 -16.92 -4.90 -3.95
N ALA A 69 -16.59 -5.36 -5.15
CA ALA A 69 -17.49 -5.44 -6.29
C ALA A 69 -17.16 -6.69 -7.13
N PRO A 70 -18.08 -7.17 -7.96
CA PRO A 70 -17.84 -8.28 -8.87
C PRO A 70 -16.60 -8.09 -9.75
N GLY A 71 -15.78 -9.16 -9.83
CA GLY A 71 -14.60 -9.28 -10.69
C GLY A 71 -14.79 -10.47 -11.65
N LEU A 72 -14.02 -11.54 -11.44
CA LEU A 72 -14.22 -12.84 -12.12
C LEU A 72 -15.43 -13.60 -11.56
N ALA A 73 -15.89 -13.30 -10.36
CA ALA A 73 -17.23 -13.68 -9.90
C ALA A 73 -18.24 -12.63 -10.34
N THR A 74 -19.39 -13.07 -10.87
CA THR A 74 -20.49 -12.18 -11.27
C THR A 74 -21.38 -11.80 -10.09
N SER A 75 -21.46 -12.68 -9.08
CA SER A 75 -22.21 -12.49 -7.84
C SER A 75 -21.71 -13.45 -6.76
N TRP A 76 -22.13 -13.19 -5.53
CA TRP A 76 -21.93 -14.11 -4.42
C TRP A 76 -23.09 -14.06 -3.43
N THR A 77 -23.23 -15.11 -2.64
CA THR A 77 -24.15 -15.19 -1.50
C THR A 77 -23.37 -15.55 -0.25
N VAL A 78 -23.80 -15.00 0.87
CA VAL A 78 -23.25 -15.30 2.19
C VAL A 78 -24.33 -16.04 2.98
N SER A 79 -23.98 -17.12 3.68
CA SER A 79 -24.93 -17.83 4.56
C SER A 79 -25.32 -16.95 5.76
N GLU A 80 -26.47 -17.24 6.38
CA GLU A 80 -26.99 -16.47 7.52
C GLU A 80 -26.03 -16.45 8.72
N ASP A 81 -25.28 -17.55 8.92
CA ASP A 81 -24.27 -17.69 9.96
C ASP A 81 -22.92 -17.01 9.61
N GLY A 82 -22.78 -16.46 8.41
CA GLY A 82 -21.55 -15.83 7.93
C GLY A 82 -20.39 -16.79 7.65
N LEU A 83 -20.61 -18.11 7.71
CA LEU A 83 -19.55 -19.12 7.57
C LEU A 83 -19.32 -19.58 6.14
N SER A 84 -20.21 -19.25 5.19
CA SER A 84 -20.08 -19.71 3.81
C SER A 84 -20.27 -18.59 2.81
N TYR A 85 -19.34 -18.49 1.86
CA TYR A 85 -19.40 -17.57 0.72
C TYR A 85 -19.45 -18.39 -0.57
N THR A 86 -20.57 -18.35 -1.30
CA THR A 86 -20.73 -19.05 -2.57
C THR A 86 -20.68 -18.05 -3.72
N PHE A 87 -19.70 -18.21 -4.62
CA PHE A 87 -19.47 -17.34 -5.77
C PHE A 87 -19.94 -17.99 -7.06
N GLN A 88 -20.63 -17.21 -7.90
CA GLN A 88 -20.93 -17.55 -9.27
C GLN A 88 -19.85 -16.98 -10.20
N LEU A 89 -19.14 -17.83 -10.93
CA LEU A 89 -18.03 -17.45 -11.79
C LEU A 89 -18.51 -16.99 -13.16
N LYS A 90 -17.74 -16.11 -13.79
CA LYS A 90 -17.98 -15.62 -15.15
C LYS A 90 -17.63 -16.72 -16.16
N PRO A 91 -18.57 -17.12 -17.07
CA PRO A 91 -18.31 -18.18 -18.03
C PRO A 91 -17.37 -17.71 -19.15
N GLY A 92 -16.65 -18.65 -19.76
CA GLY A 92 -15.84 -18.45 -20.96
C GLY A 92 -14.54 -17.67 -20.79
N VAL A 93 -14.15 -17.33 -19.56
CA VAL A 93 -12.88 -16.68 -19.27
C VAL A 93 -11.72 -17.63 -19.49
N ARG A 94 -10.61 -17.12 -20.03
CA ARG A 94 -9.36 -17.86 -20.23
C ARG A 94 -8.18 -17.10 -19.67
N PHE A 95 -7.22 -17.84 -19.15
CA PHE A 95 -5.90 -17.30 -18.82
C PHE A 95 -5.10 -16.96 -20.09
N HIS A 96 -4.05 -16.15 -19.96
CA HIS A 96 -3.18 -15.74 -21.06
C HIS A 96 -2.51 -16.93 -21.79
N ASP A 97 -2.32 -18.06 -21.10
CA ASP A 97 -1.80 -19.29 -21.67
C ASP A 97 -2.85 -20.14 -22.42
N GLY A 98 -4.10 -19.65 -22.50
CA GLY A 98 -5.22 -20.30 -23.15
C GLY A 98 -5.97 -21.31 -22.30
N SER A 99 -5.49 -21.66 -21.10
CA SER A 99 -6.20 -22.56 -20.17
C SER A 99 -7.50 -21.93 -19.67
N PRO A 100 -8.55 -22.73 -19.38
CA PRO A 100 -9.82 -22.20 -18.90
C PRO A 100 -9.69 -21.68 -17.46
N PHE A 101 -10.47 -20.63 -17.15
CA PHE A 101 -10.74 -20.20 -15.78
C PHE A 101 -12.04 -20.85 -15.31
N ASP A 102 -11.98 -21.61 -14.22
CA ASP A 102 -13.09 -22.33 -13.62
C ASP A 102 -12.91 -22.43 -12.09
N ALA A 103 -13.86 -23.10 -11.41
CA ALA A 103 -13.82 -23.30 -9.97
C ALA A 103 -12.62 -24.10 -9.49
N GLU A 104 -12.10 -25.05 -10.31
CA GLU A 104 -10.87 -25.78 -9.99
C GLU A 104 -9.63 -24.87 -10.00
N ALA A 105 -9.58 -23.92 -10.93
CA ALA A 105 -8.50 -22.93 -10.94
C ALA A 105 -8.55 -22.03 -9.70
N VAL A 106 -9.74 -21.65 -9.23
CA VAL A 106 -9.88 -20.90 -7.97
C VAL A 106 -9.40 -21.74 -6.78
N ARG A 107 -9.89 -22.99 -6.65
CA ARG A 107 -9.48 -23.90 -5.58
C ARG A 107 -7.95 -24.06 -5.55
N PHE A 108 -7.33 -24.32 -6.68
CA PHE A 108 -5.88 -24.45 -6.79
C PHE A 108 -5.14 -23.25 -6.21
N ASN A 109 -5.59 -22.02 -6.48
CA ASN A 109 -4.94 -20.80 -6.03
C ASN A 109 -4.94 -20.65 -4.50
N PHE A 110 -6.06 -20.94 -3.85
CA PHE A 110 -6.16 -20.82 -2.39
C PHE A 110 -5.51 -22.01 -1.68
N GLU A 111 -5.68 -23.25 -2.17
CA GLU A 111 -5.03 -24.42 -1.60
C GLU A 111 -3.51 -24.35 -1.73
N ARG A 112 -2.97 -23.87 -2.86
CA ARG A 112 -1.53 -23.63 -3.04
C ARG A 112 -0.96 -22.71 -1.97
N MET A 113 -1.70 -21.66 -1.62
CA MET A 113 -1.28 -20.66 -0.65
C MET A 113 -1.40 -21.15 0.80
N LEU A 114 -2.50 -21.87 1.11
CA LEU A 114 -2.90 -22.18 2.49
C LEU A 114 -2.44 -23.53 2.99
N TYR A 115 -2.34 -24.54 2.09
CA TYR A 115 -2.08 -25.91 2.53
C TYR A 115 -0.63 -26.33 2.27
N PRO A 116 0.18 -26.54 3.33
CA PRO A 116 1.58 -26.94 3.21
C PRO A 116 1.80 -28.22 2.38
N ASP A 117 0.84 -29.14 2.39
CA ASP A 117 0.89 -30.40 1.65
C ASP A 117 0.51 -30.26 0.17
N HIS A 118 0.06 -29.08 -0.26
CA HIS A 118 -0.24 -28.86 -1.68
C HIS A 118 1.05 -28.93 -2.52
N PRO A 119 1.07 -29.69 -3.65
CA PRO A 119 2.29 -29.93 -4.43
C PRO A 119 3.04 -28.67 -4.90
N TYR A 120 2.35 -27.54 -4.96
CA TYR A 120 2.89 -26.25 -5.39
C TYR A 120 2.99 -25.22 -4.26
N HIS A 121 2.79 -25.60 -3.00
CA HIS A 121 2.99 -24.72 -1.85
C HIS A 121 4.44 -24.19 -1.80
N GLY A 122 5.43 -25.01 -2.17
CA GLY A 122 6.84 -24.62 -2.28
C GLY A 122 7.15 -23.53 -3.33
N THR A 123 6.15 -23.02 -4.08
CA THR A 123 6.32 -21.86 -4.97
C THR A 123 6.26 -20.53 -4.21
N GLY A 124 5.88 -20.55 -2.91
CA GLY A 124 5.93 -19.39 -2.01
C GLY A 124 7.34 -18.87 -1.71
N PRO A 125 7.50 -17.99 -0.74
CA PRO A 125 6.62 -17.76 0.42
C PRO A 125 5.32 -17.03 0.07
N PHE A 126 4.30 -17.19 0.93
CA PHE A 126 3.01 -16.52 0.79
C PHE A 126 2.81 -15.56 1.99
N PRO A 127 3.46 -14.39 1.97
CA PRO A 127 3.56 -13.51 3.14
C PRO A 127 2.21 -12.94 3.60
N LEU A 128 1.18 -12.94 2.74
CA LEU A 128 -0.16 -12.44 3.04
C LEU A 128 -1.20 -13.57 3.15
N ALA A 129 -0.77 -14.83 3.29
CA ALA A 129 -1.69 -15.96 3.47
C ALA A 129 -2.60 -15.80 4.69
N PHE A 130 -2.15 -15.09 5.73
CA PHE A 130 -2.94 -14.81 6.93
C PHE A 130 -4.24 -14.03 6.64
N PHE A 131 -4.38 -13.36 5.50
CA PHE A 131 -5.66 -12.75 5.08
C PHE A 131 -6.76 -13.78 4.83
N PHE A 132 -6.40 -15.04 4.69
CA PHE A 132 -7.30 -16.15 4.35
C PHE A 132 -7.19 -17.33 5.32
N GLU A 133 -6.58 -17.14 6.48
CA GLU A 133 -6.41 -18.19 7.50
C GLU A 133 -7.74 -18.75 8.06
N GLN A 134 -8.83 -17.96 7.94
CA GLN A 134 -10.17 -18.40 8.32
C GLN A 134 -10.80 -19.37 7.30
N ILE A 135 -10.20 -19.60 6.12
CA ILE A 135 -10.70 -20.58 5.16
C ILE A 135 -10.44 -22.00 5.69
N ALA A 136 -11.52 -22.68 6.09
CA ALA A 136 -11.48 -24.09 6.49
C ALA A 136 -11.56 -25.04 5.29
N ALA A 137 -12.30 -24.66 4.22
CA ALA A 137 -12.40 -25.45 3.00
C ALA A 137 -12.72 -24.59 1.77
N VAL A 138 -12.29 -25.08 0.61
CA VAL A 138 -12.63 -24.52 -0.70
C VAL A 138 -13.32 -25.62 -1.52
N GLU A 139 -14.64 -25.48 -1.71
CA GLU A 139 -15.49 -26.52 -2.30
C GLU A 139 -15.88 -26.15 -3.73
N VAL A 140 -15.54 -26.99 -4.68
CA VAL A 140 -16.02 -26.90 -6.05
C VAL A 140 -17.42 -27.51 -6.13
N LEU A 141 -18.45 -26.69 -6.34
CA LEU A 141 -19.83 -27.16 -6.49
C LEU A 141 -20.14 -27.60 -7.92
N ASP A 142 -19.63 -26.85 -8.88
CA ASP A 142 -19.61 -27.16 -10.31
C ASP A 142 -18.54 -26.28 -11.02
N PRO A 143 -18.30 -26.41 -12.32
CA PRO A 143 -17.24 -25.64 -13.00
C PRO A 143 -17.35 -24.12 -12.86
N LEU A 144 -18.54 -23.58 -12.59
CA LEU A 144 -18.78 -22.14 -12.46
C LEU A 144 -19.27 -21.72 -11.07
N ARG A 145 -19.27 -22.62 -10.09
CA ARG A 145 -19.64 -22.27 -8.71
C ARG A 145 -18.61 -22.81 -7.72
N ILE A 146 -18.17 -21.91 -6.86
CA ILE A 146 -17.22 -22.25 -5.78
C ILE A 146 -17.73 -21.73 -4.45
N ARG A 147 -17.52 -22.50 -3.38
CA ARG A 147 -17.85 -22.13 -2.01
C ARG A 147 -16.59 -22.09 -1.17
N PHE A 148 -16.42 -21.01 -0.43
CA PHE A 148 -15.47 -20.93 0.69
C PHE A 148 -16.24 -21.19 1.98
N VAL A 149 -15.75 -22.12 2.79
CA VAL A 149 -16.23 -22.39 4.13
C VAL A 149 -15.20 -21.80 5.10
N LEU A 150 -15.65 -20.97 6.00
CA LEU A 150 -14.81 -20.32 7.01
C LEU A 150 -14.97 -21.04 8.37
N SER A 151 -13.90 -21.01 9.18
CA SER A 151 -13.89 -21.53 10.55
C SER A 151 -14.70 -20.67 11.53
N GLU A 152 -14.83 -19.37 11.22
CA GLU A 152 -15.59 -18.39 11.99
C GLU A 152 -16.12 -17.29 11.05
N PRO A 153 -17.16 -16.53 11.43
CA PRO A 153 -17.60 -15.39 10.64
C PRO A 153 -16.47 -14.36 10.51
N PHE A 154 -16.20 -13.94 9.27
CA PHE A 154 -15.06 -13.05 8.98
C PHE A 154 -15.43 -11.97 7.98
N ALA A 155 -15.83 -10.81 8.48
CA ALA A 155 -16.31 -9.69 7.68
C ALA A 155 -15.25 -9.10 6.71
N PRO A 156 -13.93 -9.10 7.01
CA PRO A 156 -12.91 -8.63 6.07
C PRO A 156 -12.72 -9.49 4.81
N PHE A 157 -13.33 -10.69 4.73
CA PHE A 157 -13.08 -11.68 3.68
C PHE A 157 -13.20 -11.12 2.27
N LEU A 158 -14.26 -10.35 1.95
CA LEU A 158 -14.44 -9.77 0.63
C LEU A 158 -13.42 -8.68 0.31
N SER A 159 -13.01 -7.88 1.30
CA SER A 159 -11.95 -6.87 1.15
C SER A 159 -10.59 -7.53 0.88
N ASN A 160 -10.33 -8.66 1.55
CA ASN A 160 -9.11 -9.45 1.34
C ASN A 160 -9.10 -10.09 -0.05
N LEU A 161 -10.24 -10.57 -0.56
CA LEU A 161 -10.37 -11.09 -1.93
C LEU A 161 -10.17 -10.00 -3.00
N ALA A 162 -10.48 -8.74 -2.71
CA ALA A 162 -10.27 -7.62 -3.60
C ALA A 162 -8.82 -7.10 -3.60
N TYR A 163 -8.03 -7.48 -2.60
CA TYR A 163 -6.61 -7.12 -2.49
C TYR A 163 -5.76 -7.99 -3.42
N PRO A 164 -4.57 -7.55 -3.87
CA PRO A 164 -3.79 -8.30 -4.86
C PRO A 164 -3.41 -9.72 -4.51
N THR A 165 -3.32 -10.08 -3.22
CA THR A 165 -3.11 -11.48 -2.81
C THR A 165 -4.28 -12.39 -3.17
N GLY A 166 -5.49 -11.84 -3.43
CA GLY A 166 -6.66 -12.55 -3.96
C GLY A 166 -6.70 -12.66 -5.49
N LEU A 167 -5.71 -12.13 -6.22
CA LEU A 167 -5.61 -12.26 -7.66
C LEU A 167 -5.25 -13.70 -8.06
N LEU A 168 -5.85 -14.17 -9.17
CA LEU A 168 -5.81 -15.57 -9.55
C LEU A 168 -4.79 -15.83 -10.67
N VAL A 169 -3.89 -16.77 -10.42
CA VAL A 169 -2.86 -17.20 -11.35
C VAL A 169 -3.29 -18.46 -12.11
N SER A 170 -2.77 -18.65 -13.34
CA SER A 170 -3.00 -19.88 -14.11
C SER A 170 -2.38 -21.09 -13.43
N PRO A 171 -3.18 -22.11 -13.04
CA PRO A 171 -2.63 -23.37 -12.54
C PRO A 171 -1.71 -24.07 -13.53
N THR A 172 -2.01 -23.97 -14.83
CA THR A 172 -1.21 -24.55 -15.91
C THR A 172 0.18 -23.90 -15.97
N ALA A 173 0.25 -22.58 -15.86
CA ALA A 173 1.53 -21.87 -15.83
C ALA A 173 2.33 -22.16 -14.55
N VAL A 174 1.67 -22.23 -13.38
CA VAL A 174 2.32 -22.60 -12.12
C VAL A 174 2.89 -24.02 -12.20
N ARG A 175 2.13 -25.00 -12.73
CA ARG A 175 2.62 -26.38 -12.93
C ARG A 175 3.81 -26.44 -13.87
N ARG A 176 3.82 -25.60 -14.91
CA ARG A 176 4.91 -25.55 -15.88
C ARG A 176 6.19 -24.95 -15.33
N TRP A 177 6.10 -23.88 -14.56
CA TRP A 177 7.25 -23.06 -14.18
C TRP A 177 7.69 -23.22 -12.72
N GLY A 178 6.84 -23.81 -11.86
CA GLY A 178 7.13 -24.03 -10.45
C GLY A 178 7.61 -22.76 -9.75
N GLN A 179 8.75 -22.81 -9.07
CA GLN A 179 9.36 -21.66 -8.39
C GLN A 179 9.73 -20.50 -9.34
N GLY A 180 9.86 -20.76 -10.64
CA GLY A 180 10.12 -19.75 -11.66
C GLY A 180 8.87 -18.99 -12.12
N TYR A 181 7.67 -19.31 -11.60
CA TYR A 181 6.42 -18.71 -12.06
C TYR A 181 6.41 -17.19 -11.98
N GLY A 182 6.98 -16.59 -10.94
CA GLY A 182 7.07 -15.13 -10.80
C GLY A 182 7.80 -14.40 -11.94
N ARG A 183 8.48 -15.11 -12.82
CA ARG A 183 9.10 -14.59 -14.07
C ARG A 183 8.29 -14.94 -15.33
N HIS A 184 7.23 -15.72 -15.20
CA HIS A 184 6.39 -16.22 -16.31
C HIS A 184 4.90 -16.07 -15.99
N PRO A 185 4.44 -14.84 -15.65
CA PRO A 185 3.09 -14.61 -15.18
C PRO A 185 2.05 -14.91 -16.25
N SER A 186 0.94 -15.56 -15.85
CA SER A 186 -0.23 -15.81 -16.69
C SER A 186 -1.49 -15.59 -15.86
N GLY A 187 -2.18 -14.48 -16.13
CA GLY A 187 -3.45 -14.07 -15.52
C GLY A 187 -4.59 -14.08 -16.53
N THR A 188 -5.68 -13.39 -16.20
CA THR A 188 -6.87 -13.21 -17.02
C THR A 188 -7.06 -11.77 -17.47
N GLY A 189 -6.21 -10.83 -17.02
CA GLY A 189 -6.36 -9.40 -17.18
C GLY A 189 -6.15 -8.87 -18.60
N PRO A 190 -6.36 -7.55 -18.81
CA PRO A 190 -6.35 -6.91 -20.14
C PRO A 190 -4.96 -6.86 -20.80
N PHE A 191 -3.89 -7.07 -20.03
CA PHE A 191 -2.53 -7.13 -20.54
C PHE A 191 -1.86 -8.43 -20.15
N ARG A 192 -1.12 -9.02 -21.10
CA ARG A 192 -0.30 -10.22 -20.92
C ARG A 192 1.17 -9.86 -20.84
N PHE A 193 1.91 -10.66 -20.10
CA PHE A 193 3.36 -10.55 -20.00
C PHE A 193 4.06 -10.79 -21.36
N VAL A 194 5.08 -9.98 -21.64
CA VAL A 194 5.91 -10.11 -22.85
C VAL A 194 7.37 -10.37 -22.48
N ASP A 195 7.96 -9.51 -21.63
CA ASP A 195 9.39 -9.54 -21.32
C ASP A 195 9.68 -8.87 -19.97
N TRP A 196 10.67 -9.39 -19.26
CA TRP A 196 11.23 -8.75 -18.07
C TRP A 196 12.76 -8.77 -18.14
N ARG A 197 13.34 -7.62 -18.33
CA ARG A 197 14.78 -7.42 -18.23
C ARG A 197 15.09 -6.74 -16.90
N ALA A 198 15.87 -7.46 -16.08
CA ALA A 198 16.26 -6.99 -14.76
C ALA A 198 16.90 -5.59 -14.83
N ASP A 199 16.58 -4.72 -13.88
CA ASP A 199 17.01 -3.33 -13.76
C ASP A 199 16.66 -2.41 -14.98
N GLU A 200 16.01 -2.96 -16.01
CA GLU A 200 15.68 -2.23 -17.23
C GLU A 200 14.17 -1.99 -17.36
N ARG A 201 13.38 -3.08 -17.43
CA ARG A 201 11.94 -2.97 -17.65
C ARG A 201 11.16 -4.26 -17.43
N VAL A 202 9.87 -4.12 -17.16
CA VAL A 202 8.84 -5.12 -17.40
C VAL A 202 7.95 -4.64 -18.55
N GLN A 203 7.74 -5.47 -19.56
CA GLN A 203 6.89 -5.16 -20.70
C GLN A 203 5.65 -6.05 -20.71
N LEU A 204 4.49 -5.42 -20.87
CA LEU A 204 3.21 -6.07 -21.07
C LEU A 204 2.65 -5.70 -22.45
N GLY A 205 1.94 -6.61 -23.10
CA GLY A 205 1.22 -6.38 -24.35
C GLY A 205 -0.27 -6.55 -24.14
N ARG A 206 -1.08 -5.83 -24.92
CA ARG A 206 -2.54 -6.02 -24.91
C ARG A 206 -2.90 -7.49 -25.14
N PHE A 207 -3.89 -7.96 -24.40
CA PHE A 207 -4.44 -9.29 -24.58
C PHE A 207 -5.74 -9.23 -25.39
N ASP A 208 -5.66 -9.56 -26.67
CA ASP A 208 -6.82 -9.48 -27.59
C ASP A 208 -7.91 -10.53 -27.26
N GLY A 209 -7.56 -11.57 -26.47
CA GLY A 209 -8.53 -12.55 -25.94
C GLY A 209 -9.18 -12.14 -24.61
N TYR A 210 -9.03 -10.90 -24.17
CA TYR A 210 -9.63 -10.41 -22.94
C TYR A 210 -11.14 -10.49 -22.97
N HIS A 211 -11.75 -10.96 -21.90
CA HIS A 211 -13.19 -11.17 -21.78
C HIS A 211 -14.01 -9.89 -21.50
N GLY A 212 -13.33 -8.75 -21.25
CA GLY A 212 -13.91 -7.41 -21.06
C GLY A 212 -13.65 -6.49 -22.24
N GLU A 213 -13.74 -5.17 -22.00
CA GLU A 213 -13.35 -4.17 -22.99
C GLU A 213 -11.84 -4.25 -23.27
N PRO A 214 -11.41 -4.38 -24.54
CA PRO A 214 -9.98 -4.42 -24.85
C PRO A 214 -9.24 -3.17 -24.38
N ALA A 215 -8.02 -3.35 -23.91
CA ALA A 215 -7.15 -2.22 -23.57
C ALA A 215 -6.93 -1.31 -24.79
N ARG A 216 -6.88 0.00 -24.55
CA ARG A 216 -6.76 1.01 -25.62
C ARG A 216 -5.34 1.31 -26.05
N ILE A 217 -4.36 0.85 -25.28
CA ILE A 217 -2.92 0.95 -25.57
C ILE A 217 -2.38 -0.47 -25.87
N ASP A 218 -1.44 -0.59 -26.81
CA ASP A 218 -0.94 -1.91 -27.22
C ASP A 218 0.13 -2.45 -26.29
N ARG A 219 0.92 -1.55 -25.67
CA ARG A 219 2.05 -1.93 -24.80
C ARG A 219 2.13 -1.07 -23.57
N LEU A 220 2.45 -1.71 -22.44
CA LEU A 220 2.86 -1.05 -21.21
C LEU A 220 4.32 -1.42 -20.92
N ILE A 221 5.11 -0.44 -20.55
CA ILE A 221 6.49 -0.64 -20.11
C ILE A 221 6.64 -0.01 -18.73
N PHE A 222 6.94 -0.82 -17.73
CA PHE A 222 7.27 -0.35 -16.38
C PHE A 222 8.79 -0.33 -16.25
N ARG A 223 9.35 0.85 -15.98
CA ARG A 223 10.79 1.06 -15.80
C ARG A 223 11.08 1.35 -14.33
N PRO A 224 11.99 0.61 -13.67
CA PRO A 224 12.48 0.98 -12.36
C PRO A 224 13.40 2.20 -12.50
N VAL A 225 13.01 3.31 -11.92
CA VAL A 225 13.81 4.54 -11.84
C VAL A 225 13.84 4.96 -10.38
N THR A 226 14.81 4.46 -9.64
CA THR A 226 14.88 4.57 -8.18
C THR A 226 15.12 6.00 -7.69
N ASP A 227 15.95 6.76 -8.41
CA ASP A 227 16.23 8.14 -8.07
C ASP A 227 15.06 9.07 -8.46
N PRO A 228 14.49 9.85 -7.53
CA PRO A 228 13.33 10.69 -7.80
C PRO A 228 13.63 11.84 -8.77
N MET A 229 14.86 12.40 -8.79
CA MET A 229 15.23 13.47 -9.71
C MET A 229 15.39 12.94 -11.13
N THR A 230 15.89 11.72 -11.28
CA THR A 230 15.96 11.02 -12.57
C THR A 230 14.54 10.73 -13.10
N ARG A 231 13.58 10.34 -12.23
CA ARG A 231 12.17 10.20 -12.67
C ARG A 231 11.59 11.50 -13.22
N VAL A 232 11.86 12.62 -12.55
CA VAL A 232 11.47 13.96 -13.03
C VAL A 232 12.13 14.29 -14.38
N ALA A 233 13.44 14.09 -14.50
CA ALA A 233 14.19 14.38 -15.72
C ALA A 233 13.69 13.54 -16.91
N GLU A 234 13.48 12.24 -16.72
CA GLU A 234 12.93 11.32 -17.73
C GLU A 234 11.53 11.72 -18.17
N LEU A 235 10.66 12.12 -17.21
CA LEU A 235 9.31 12.61 -17.52
C LEU A 235 9.38 13.92 -18.34
N MET A 236 10.24 14.85 -17.97
CA MET A 236 10.41 16.11 -18.68
C MET A 236 10.99 15.92 -20.09
N ALA A 237 11.98 15.05 -20.24
CA ALA A 237 12.59 14.73 -21.53
C ALA A 237 11.70 13.90 -22.46
N GLY A 238 10.63 13.26 -21.92
CA GLY A 238 9.75 12.39 -22.70
C GLY A 238 10.23 10.96 -22.84
N GLY A 239 11.22 10.55 -22.06
CA GLY A 239 11.68 9.17 -21.94
C GLY A 239 10.67 8.27 -21.23
N VAL A 240 9.80 8.87 -20.38
CA VAL A 240 8.64 8.23 -19.79
C VAL A 240 7.38 9.08 -19.97
N ASP A 241 6.21 8.45 -19.93
CA ASP A 241 4.91 9.13 -20.06
C ASP A 241 4.29 9.43 -18.69
N LEU A 242 4.64 8.63 -17.67
CA LEU A 242 4.13 8.70 -16.31
C LEU A 242 5.27 8.51 -15.31
N ALA A 243 5.24 9.25 -14.22
CA ALA A 243 6.13 9.07 -13.08
C ALA A 243 5.31 8.95 -11.79
N LEU A 244 5.58 7.90 -11.03
CA LEU A 244 4.91 7.59 -9.77
C LEU A 244 5.72 8.08 -8.57
N GLU A 245 5.04 8.47 -7.50
CA GLU A 245 5.64 8.78 -6.20
C GLU A 245 6.77 9.82 -6.28
N LEU A 246 6.48 10.96 -6.89
CA LEU A 246 7.39 12.10 -6.84
C LEU A 246 7.39 12.71 -5.44
N SER A 247 8.53 13.31 -5.07
CA SER A 247 8.65 14.01 -3.79
C SER A 247 7.68 15.19 -3.70
N PRO A 248 7.30 15.62 -2.48
CA PRO A 248 6.39 16.76 -2.28
C PRO A 248 6.75 18.01 -3.09
N ASP A 249 8.02 18.41 -3.08
CA ASP A 249 8.49 19.59 -3.84
C ASP A 249 8.34 19.39 -5.35
N ASN A 250 8.62 18.18 -5.85
CA ASN A 250 8.48 17.87 -7.27
C ASN A 250 7.02 17.87 -7.70
N VAL A 251 6.10 17.31 -6.90
CA VAL A 251 4.66 17.37 -7.18
C VAL A 251 4.17 18.81 -7.25
N ALA A 252 4.56 19.63 -6.27
CA ALA A 252 4.20 21.06 -6.25
C ALA A 252 4.67 21.79 -7.53
N ALA A 253 5.89 21.48 -8.02
CA ALA A 253 6.44 22.08 -9.24
C ALA A 253 5.69 21.68 -10.52
N PHE A 254 4.91 20.60 -10.52
CA PHE A 254 4.14 20.13 -11.68
C PHE A 254 2.66 20.55 -11.66
N ARG A 255 2.09 20.97 -10.53
CA ARG A 255 0.65 21.29 -10.41
C ARG A 255 0.19 22.35 -11.44
N ASP A 256 1.01 23.37 -11.67
CA ASP A 256 0.68 24.47 -12.57
C ASP A 256 1.56 24.48 -13.84
N ARG A 257 2.18 23.33 -14.18
CA ARG A 257 3.11 23.26 -15.30
C ARG A 257 2.41 22.79 -16.57
N ASP A 258 2.43 23.60 -17.60
CA ASP A 258 1.90 23.26 -18.92
C ASP A 258 2.52 21.96 -19.48
N GLY A 259 1.70 21.18 -20.16
CA GLY A 259 2.12 19.90 -20.76
C GLY A 259 2.15 18.71 -19.81
N PHE A 260 1.75 18.90 -18.55
CA PHE A 260 1.66 17.84 -17.53
C PHE A 260 0.32 17.87 -16.81
N GLN A 261 -0.01 16.76 -16.17
CA GLN A 261 -1.15 16.62 -15.27
C GLN A 261 -0.70 15.88 -14.01
N VAL A 262 -1.18 16.35 -12.87
CA VAL A 262 -0.96 15.72 -11.56
C VAL A 262 -2.25 15.04 -11.14
N LEU A 263 -2.20 13.73 -10.91
CA LEU A 263 -3.29 12.97 -10.31
C LEU A 263 -2.90 12.66 -8.87
N GLU A 264 -3.78 12.99 -7.93
CA GLU A 264 -3.59 12.71 -6.51
C GLU A 264 -4.82 12.00 -5.95
N ARG A 265 -4.60 11.00 -5.10
CA ARG A 265 -5.67 10.27 -4.40
C ARG A 265 -5.26 10.01 -2.96
N THR A 266 -6.12 10.38 -2.02
CA THR A 266 -6.00 9.93 -0.62
C THR A 266 -6.49 8.50 -0.55
N GLY A 267 -5.68 7.63 0.04
CA GLY A 267 -5.99 6.21 0.17
C GLY A 267 -6.08 5.77 1.63
N PRO A 268 -6.20 4.45 1.86
CA PRO A 268 -6.30 3.84 3.19
C PRO A 268 -4.93 3.75 3.86
N HIS A 269 -4.29 4.88 4.03
CA HIS A 269 -2.93 5.04 4.52
C HIS A 269 -2.92 5.93 5.76
N LEU A 270 -2.09 5.58 6.74
CA LEU A 270 -1.75 6.45 7.87
C LEU A 270 -0.24 6.60 7.97
N TRP A 271 0.21 7.82 8.28
CA TRP A 271 1.52 8.13 8.79
C TRP A 271 1.38 8.53 10.26
N PHE A 272 2.11 7.84 11.16
CA PHE A 272 1.97 8.00 12.60
C PHE A 272 3.26 7.68 13.33
N LEU A 273 3.37 8.11 14.59
CA LEU A 273 4.40 7.69 15.52
C LEU A 273 3.83 6.59 16.43
N ILE A 274 4.53 5.47 16.55
CA ILE A 274 4.27 4.45 17.55
C ILE A 274 4.96 4.89 18.84
N LEU A 275 4.27 4.84 19.99
CA LEU A 275 4.80 5.18 21.29
C LEU A 275 5.02 3.91 22.12
N ASN A 276 6.11 3.85 22.89
CA ASN A 276 6.40 2.75 23.80
C ASN A 276 5.49 2.86 25.05
N CYS A 277 4.37 2.15 25.04
CA CYS A 277 3.40 2.17 26.14
C CYS A 277 3.78 1.28 27.32
N ARG A 278 4.83 0.44 27.17
CA ARG A 278 5.25 -0.51 28.21
C ARG A 278 6.17 0.12 29.25
N GLU A 279 7.06 1.01 28.84
CA GLU A 279 8.09 1.60 29.67
C GLU A 279 8.51 3.00 29.20
N GLY A 280 9.35 3.67 30.00
CA GLY A 280 9.81 5.01 29.71
C GLY A 280 8.72 6.09 29.89
N PRO A 281 8.94 7.30 29.38
CA PRO A 281 8.01 8.42 29.58
C PRO A 281 6.61 8.15 29.02
N PHE A 282 6.50 7.42 27.89
CA PHE A 282 5.24 7.13 27.23
C PHE A 282 4.43 5.97 27.86
N ALA A 283 4.90 5.35 28.93
CA ALA A 283 4.06 4.47 29.75
C ALA A 283 2.88 5.25 30.38
N ASP A 284 3.07 6.54 30.66
CA ASP A 284 2.02 7.42 31.18
C ASP A 284 1.19 8.01 30.02
N PRO A 285 -0.16 7.80 29.98
CA PRO A 285 -1.01 8.35 28.94
C PRO A 285 -1.03 9.89 28.87
N ARG A 286 -0.75 10.59 29.99
CA ARG A 286 -0.65 12.05 30.00
C ARG A 286 0.54 12.54 29.17
N VAL A 287 1.66 11.82 29.22
CA VAL A 287 2.85 12.13 28.43
C VAL A 287 2.61 11.84 26.94
N ARG A 288 1.92 10.75 26.62
CA ARG A 288 1.51 10.48 25.23
C ARG A 288 0.64 11.58 24.66
N ARG A 289 -0.35 12.04 25.46
CA ARG A 289 -1.23 13.14 25.07
C ARG A 289 -0.48 14.46 24.93
N ALA A 290 0.44 14.74 25.84
CA ALA A 290 1.28 15.94 25.77
C ALA A 290 2.12 15.98 24.49
N ALA A 291 2.78 14.86 24.15
CA ALA A 291 3.56 14.76 22.92
C ALA A 291 2.67 14.96 21.67
N SER A 292 1.44 14.46 21.69
CA SER A 292 0.49 14.68 20.58
C SER A 292 0.12 16.15 20.42
N LEU A 293 -0.16 16.85 21.53
CA LEU A 293 -0.52 18.29 21.53
C LEU A 293 0.67 19.20 21.16
N ALA A 294 1.91 18.74 21.41
CA ALA A 294 3.11 19.49 21.07
C ALA A 294 3.36 19.60 19.55
N ILE A 295 2.89 18.64 18.76
CA ILE A 295 3.21 18.53 17.32
C ILE A 295 2.29 19.42 16.48
N ASP A 296 2.89 20.35 15.71
CA ASP A 296 2.19 21.18 14.73
C ASP A 296 1.95 20.40 13.42
N ARG A 297 0.80 19.70 13.37
CA ARG A 297 0.41 18.90 12.20
C ARG A 297 0.19 19.76 10.96
N ASP A 298 -0.33 20.97 11.11
CA ASP A 298 -0.59 21.87 9.99
C ASP A 298 0.73 22.31 9.36
N ALA A 299 1.73 22.68 10.17
CA ALA A 299 3.07 23.00 9.67
C ALA A 299 3.71 21.80 8.99
N LEU A 300 3.58 20.57 9.53
CA LEU A 300 4.08 19.35 8.89
C LEU A 300 3.45 19.11 7.51
N LEU A 301 2.13 19.22 7.42
CA LEU A 301 1.39 18.95 6.18
C LEU A 301 1.65 20.01 5.11
N HIS A 302 1.64 21.29 5.47
CA HIS A 302 1.79 22.39 4.51
C HIS A 302 3.25 22.70 4.19
N SER A 303 4.12 22.81 5.21
CA SER A 303 5.50 23.28 5.01
C SER A 303 6.45 22.14 4.62
N VAL A 304 6.32 20.96 5.25
CA VAL A 304 7.20 19.81 4.97
C VAL A 304 6.66 18.97 3.80
N LEU A 305 5.37 18.62 3.84
CA LEU A 305 4.77 17.73 2.84
C LEU A 305 4.14 18.44 1.65
N ARG A 306 4.15 19.80 1.59
CA ARG A 306 3.64 20.56 0.44
C ARG A 306 2.25 20.12 -0.01
N ASP A 307 1.35 19.84 0.95
CA ASP A 307 -0.02 19.36 0.71
C ASP A 307 -0.13 18.00 -0.01
N THR A 308 0.93 17.18 -0.01
CA THR A 308 0.88 15.80 -0.52
C THR A 308 0.32 14.80 0.50
N ALA A 309 -0.20 15.28 1.62
CA ALA A 309 -0.93 14.52 2.61
C ALA A 309 -2.10 15.34 3.17
N VAL A 310 -3.04 14.68 3.82
CA VAL A 310 -4.15 15.30 4.54
C VAL A 310 -4.11 14.87 6.00
N ALA A 311 -4.55 15.73 6.91
CA ALA A 311 -4.64 15.42 8.33
C ALA A 311 -5.52 14.18 8.58
N ALA A 312 -5.09 13.33 9.51
CA ALA A 312 -5.82 12.15 9.93
C ALA A 312 -5.89 12.06 11.46
N ALA A 313 -6.90 11.36 11.96
CA ALA A 313 -7.09 11.09 13.38
C ALA A 313 -7.54 9.64 13.57
N GLY A 314 -7.13 9.05 14.69
CA GLY A 314 -7.46 7.68 15.07
C GLY A 314 -6.86 6.61 14.15
N PRO A 315 -7.09 5.33 14.46
CA PRO A 315 -6.44 4.21 13.78
C PRO A 315 -7.10 3.80 12.46
N ILE A 316 -8.26 4.38 12.10
CA ILE A 316 -9.02 4.04 10.90
C ILE A 316 -8.86 5.14 9.85
N PRO A 317 -8.19 4.86 8.70
CA PRO A 317 -8.06 5.84 7.61
C PRO A 317 -9.40 6.36 7.11
N ARG A 318 -9.50 7.67 6.85
CA ARG A 318 -10.73 8.31 6.31
C ARG A 318 -11.16 7.80 4.93
N ALA A 319 -10.29 7.10 4.22
CA ALA A 319 -10.66 6.39 2.99
C ALA A 319 -11.77 5.34 3.23
N PHE A 320 -11.87 4.82 4.44
CA PHE A 320 -13.00 3.98 4.90
C PHE A 320 -14.07 4.83 5.59
N ALA A 321 -14.64 5.80 4.86
CA ALA A 321 -15.58 6.78 5.40
C ALA A 321 -16.77 6.16 6.17
N TRP A 322 -17.16 4.91 5.83
CA TRP A 322 -18.22 4.19 6.51
C TRP A 322 -17.84 3.72 7.92
N ALA A 323 -16.56 3.44 8.16
CA ALA A 323 -16.01 2.92 9.43
C ALA A 323 -15.34 4.01 10.28
N ALA A 324 -14.70 5.00 9.62
CA ALA A 324 -14.06 6.10 10.32
C ALA A 324 -15.07 6.92 11.14
N ASP A 325 -14.66 7.37 12.32
CA ASP A 325 -15.51 8.25 13.13
C ASP A 325 -15.42 9.69 12.61
N PRO A 326 -16.53 10.25 12.11
CA PRO A 326 -16.55 11.63 11.61
C PRO A 326 -16.38 12.68 12.73
N GLY A 327 -16.57 12.29 13.99
CA GLY A 327 -16.40 13.16 15.15
C GLY A 327 -14.96 13.25 15.66
N LEU A 328 -14.04 12.39 15.17
CA LEU A 328 -12.64 12.50 15.51
C LEU A 328 -11.93 13.52 14.63
N ALA A 329 -11.17 14.40 15.29
CA ALA A 329 -10.29 15.37 14.67
C ALA A 329 -8.85 15.16 15.18
N PRO A 330 -7.83 15.54 14.40
CA PRO A 330 -6.47 15.58 14.90
C PRO A 330 -6.37 16.46 16.13
N ASP A 331 -5.47 16.11 17.06
CA ASP A 331 -5.18 16.97 18.19
C ASP A 331 -4.76 18.37 17.74
N PRO A 332 -5.25 19.43 18.37
CA PRO A 332 -4.78 20.77 18.10
C PRO A 332 -3.31 20.91 18.53
N HIS A 333 -2.59 21.82 17.89
CA HIS A 333 -1.28 22.24 18.37
C HIS A 333 -1.47 23.15 19.61
N ASP A 334 -1.17 22.61 20.80
CA ASP A 334 -1.31 23.30 22.09
C ASP A 334 -0.12 23.00 23.00
N PRO A 335 1.03 23.67 22.76
CA PRO A 335 2.25 23.47 23.57
C PRO A 335 2.07 23.88 25.04
N GLU A 336 1.17 24.79 25.36
CA GLU A 336 0.93 25.20 26.76
C GLU A 336 0.24 24.08 27.54
N ARG A 337 -0.80 23.49 26.96
CA ARG A 337 -1.46 22.31 27.55
C ARG A 337 -0.52 21.11 27.61
N ALA A 338 0.33 20.92 26.60
CA ALA A 338 1.36 19.88 26.60
C ALA A 338 2.29 20.02 27.82
N ARG A 339 2.86 21.21 28.07
CA ARG A 339 3.70 21.46 29.25
C ARG A 339 2.97 21.20 30.57
N SER A 340 1.69 21.62 30.66
CA SER A 340 0.87 21.35 31.84
C SER A 340 0.75 19.84 32.12
N LEU A 341 0.47 19.04 31.10
CA LEU A 341 0.34 17.58 31.22
C LEU A 341 1.67 16.91 31.60
N LEU A 342 2.80 17.39 31.06
CA LEU A 342 4.14 16.90 31.42
C LEU A 342 4.45 17.20 32.88
N ALA A 343 4.16 18.40 33.35
CA ALA A 343 4.32 18.78 34.76
C ALA A 343 3.41 17.95 35.68
N GLU A 344 2.14 17.72 35.31
CA GLU A 344 1.21 16.83 36.04
C GLU A 344 1.71 15.37 36.09
N ALA A 345 2.46 14.92 35.07
CA ALA A 345 3.07 13.60 35.00
C ALA A 345 4.44 13.52 35.72
N GLY A 346 4.98 14.66 36.19
CA GLY A 346 6.29 14.71 36.83
C GLY A 346 7.46 14.60 35.84
N ILE A 347 7.25 14.92 34.57
CA ILE A 347 8.27 14.90 33.52
C ILE A 347 9.00 16.26 33.54
N GLY A 348 10.34 16.22 33.62
CA GLY A 348 11.18 17.41 33.61
C GLY A 348 11.46 17.94 32.20
N ASP A 349 11.94 19.19 32.12
CA ASP A 349 12.18 19.93 30.88
C ASP A 349 13.36 19.39 30.04
N ASP A 350 14.15 18.42 30.55
CA ASP A 350 15.33 17.83 29.88
C ASP A 350 15.14 16.32 29.65
N THR A 351 13.90 15.90 29.33
CA THR A 351 13.62 14.48 29.11
C THR A 351 14.11 14.03 27.74
N GLU A 352 15.15 13.18 27.73
CA GLU A 352 15.68 12.60 26.49
C GLU A 352 14.79 11.45 25.99
N LEU A 353 14.55 11.42 24.68
CA LEU A 353 13.80 10.40 23.96
C LEU A 353 14.62 9.83 22.79
N ARG A 354 14.40 8.57 22.44
CA ARG A 354 14.97 7.94 21.24
C ARG A 354 13.87 7.78 20.19
N LEU A 355 14.03 8.46 19.05
CA LEU A 355 13.11 8.41 17.91
C LEU A 355 13.75 7.62 16.76
N LEU A 356 13.19 6.46 16.44
CA LEU A 356 13.59 5.68 15.27
C LEU A 356 12.89 6.18 14.01
N VAL A 357 13.65 6.37 12.93
CA VAL A 357 13.14 6.91 11.65
C VAL A 357 13.76 6.15 10.47
N PRO A 358 13.00 5.71 9.47
CA PRO A 358 13.60 5.19 8.24
C PRO A 358 14.13 6.36 7.38
N ARG A 359 15.20 6.12 6.62
CA ARG A 359 15.70 7.08 5.62
C ARG A 359 14.77 7.24 4.42
N GLY A 360 13.91 6.27 4.19
CA GLY A 360 12.88 6.18 3.16
C GLY A 360 12.14 4.87 3.34
N GLY A 361 11.10 4.63 2.55
CA GLY A 361 10.32 3.38 2.63
C GLY A 361 8.94 3.56 2.02
N SER A 362 8.23 2.45 1.87
CA SER A 362 6.88 2.47 1.29
C SER A 362 5.93 3.32 2.15
N GLY A 363 5.31 4.31 1.53
CA GLY A 363 4.39 5.22 2.20
C GLY A 363 5.03 6.28 3.10
N MET A 364 6.36 6.27 3.26
CA MET A 364 7.10 7.22 4.08
C MET A 364 7.44 8.48 3.27
N LEU A 365 6.62 9.52 3.42
CA LEU A 365 6.87 10.81 2.79
C LEU A 365 7.87 11.63 3.60
N ALA A 366 8.99 12.01 3.00
CA ALA A 366 10.03 12.86 3.59
C ALA A 366 10.33 12.56 5.09
N PRO A 367 10.59 11.28 5.47
CA PRO A 367 10.58 10.86 6.88
C PRO A 367 11.59 11.61 7.75
N LEU A 368 12.78 11.93 7.23
CA LEU A 368 13.79 12.69 7.99
C LEU A 368 13.39 14.15 8.20
N ALA A 369 12.81 14.80 7.18
CA ALA A 369 12.33 16.17 7.32
C ALA A 369 11.14 16.25 8.30
N MET A 370 10.22 15.28 8.23
CA MET A 370 9.11 15.13 9.19
C MET A 370 9.65 14.95 10.61
N ALA A 371 10.60 14.02 10.80
CA ALA A 371 11.17 13.74 12.11
C ALA A 371 11.92 14.95 12.69
N THR A 372 12.64 15.73 11.86
CA THR A 372 13.33 16.94 12.30
C THR A 372 12.36 18.02 12.78
N ALA A 373 11.23 18.21 12.08
CA ALA A 373 10.21 19.14 12.51
C ALA A 373 9.54 18.67 13.83
N ILE A 374 9.18 17.39 13.92
CA ILE A 374 8.62 16.78 15.14
C ILE A 374 9.61 16.90 16.31
N GLN A 375 10.91 16.71 16.08
CA GLN A 375 11.94 16.90 17.10
C GLN A 375 11.93 18.33 17.65
N ALA A 376 11.81 19.33 16.78
CA ALA A 376 11.75 20.73 17.20
C ALA A 376 10.48 21.02 18.02
N ASP A 377 9.33 20.51 17.59
CA ASP A 377 8.06 20.65 18.29
C ASP A 377 8.12 20.03 19.70
N LEU A 378 8.60 18.80 19.82
CA LEU A 378 8.78 18.10 21.10
C LEU A 378 9.77 18.84 22.01
N ALA A 379 10.88 19.33 21.47
CA ALA A 379 11.87 20.10 22.23
C ALA A 379 11.28 21.40 22.80
N SER A 380 10.32 22.02 22.12
CA SER A 380 9.62 23.24 22.58
C SER A 380 8.87 23.05 23.90
N VAL A 381 8.56 21.81 24.27
CA VAL A 381 7.85 21.44 25.50
C VAL A 381 8.73 20.66 26.50
N GLY A 382 10.04 20.54 26.27
CA GLY A 382 10.98 19.86 27.17
C GLY A 382 11.21 18.37 26.87
N LEU A 383 10.72 17.87 25.73
CA LEU A 383 10.95 16.50 25.26
C LEU A 383 12.02 16.48 24.16
N HIS A 384 13.24 16.06 24.49
CA HIS A 384 14.40 16.13 23.59
C HIS A 384 14.59 14.81 22.84
N ALA A 385 14.00 14.70 21.65
CA ALA A 385 14.10 13.50 20.83
C ALA A 385 15.44 13.43 20.07
N ARG A 386 16.18 12.34 20.27
CA ARG A 386 17.36 12.00 19.47
C ARG A 386 16.92 11.13 18.30
N ILE A 387 17.11 11.60 17.06
CA ILE A 387 16.76 10.87 15.85
C ILE A 387 17.84 9.83 15.53
N GLU A 388 17.43 8.57 15.41
CA GLU A 388 18.24 7.45 14.94
C GLU A 388 17.68 6.95 13.61
N SER A 389 18.44 7.11 12.50
CA SER A 389 17.94 6.81 11.16
C SER A 389 18.56 5.55 10.56
N PHE A 390 17.73 4.70 9.93
CA PHE A 390 18.09 3.41 9.37
C PHE A 390 17.67 3.27 7.92
N GLU A 391 18.31 2.37 7.17
CA GLU A 391 17.77 1.85 5.92
C GLU A 391 16.48 1.07 6.19
N TRP A 392 15.57 0.99 5.22
CA TRP A 392 14.21 0.49 5.41
C TRP A 392 14.12 -0.91 6.03
N ASN A 393 14.88 -1.88 5.50
CA ASN A 393 14.82 -3.24 6.04
C ASN A 393 15.42 -3.34 7.44
N SER A 394 16.51 -2.62 7.70
CA SER A 394 17.12 -2.52 9.04
C SER A 394 16.18 -1.81 10.01
N TYR A 395 15.47 -0.79 9.54
CA TYR A 395 14.46 -0.08 10.31
C TYR A 395 13.31 -1.01 10.73
N LEU A 396 12.74 -1.75 9.77
CA LEU A 396 11.67 -2.70 10.06
C LEU A 396 12.10 -3.79 11.05
N ALA A 397 13.32 -4.30 10.93
CA ALA A 397 13.86 -5.26 11.89
C ALA A 397 13.91 -4.68 13.32
N GLN A 398 14.33 -3.41 13.47
CA GLN A 398 14.35 -2.76 14.77
C GLN A 398 12.95 -2.56 15.37
N VAL A 399 12.00 -2.09 14.56
CA VAL A 399 10.64 -1.79 15.03
C VAL A 399 9.83 -3.06 15.26
N ASN A 400 9.93 -4.06 14.37
CA ASN A 400 9.18 -5.32 14.49
C ASN A 400 9.62 -6.17 15.70
N ASP A 401 10.86 -5.99 16.17
CA ASP A 401 11.32 -6.60 17.44
C ASP A 401 10.75 -5.90 18.69
N GLY A 402 10.04 -4.78 18.52
CA GLY A 402 9.45 -3.99 19.58
C GLY A 402 10.34 -2.86 20.12
N LEU A 403 9.70 -1.83 20.68
CA LEU A 403 10.39 -0.62 21.16
C LEU A 403 10.99 -0.79 22.56
N ALA A 404 10.54 -1.74 23.38
CA ALA A 404 11.01 -1.92 24.75
C ALA A 404 12.54 -2.14 24.80
N GLY A 405 13.24 -1.39 25.65
CA GLY A 405 14.71 -1.37 25.78
C GLY A 405 15.44 -0.74 24.58
N ARG A 406 14.74 -0.27 23.56
CA ARG A 406 15.35 0.22 22.29
C ARG A 406 15.04 1.67 22.00
N ALA A 407 13.77 2.05 22.08
CA ALA A 407 13.33 3.39 21.73
C ALA A 407 12.05 3.78 22.47
N ASP A 408 11.80 5.08 22.52
CA ASP A 408 10.58 5.64 23.10
C ASP A 408 9.50 5.81 22.05
N LEU A 409 9.89 6.12 20.80
CA LEU A 409 8.96 6.30 19.70
C LEU A 409 9.59 5.91 18.35
N ALA A 410 8.74 5.55 17.38
CA ALA A 410 9.16 5.18 16.04
C ALA A 410 8.17 5.71 14.98
N ALA A 411 8.69 6.25 13.87
CA ALA A 411 7.88 6.75 12.75
C ALA A 411 7.41 5.59 11.87
N MET A 412 6.11 5.44 11.63
CA MET A 412 5.55 4.38 10.82
C MET A 412 4.56 4.92 9.78
N ALA A 413 4.50 4.21 8.66
CA ALA A 413 3.44 4.39 7.68
C ALA A 413 2.86 3.03 7.30
N TRP A 414 1.54 2.97 7.21
CA TRP A 414 0.86 1.72 6.89
C TRP A 414 -0.30 1.96 5.92
N MET A 415 -0.40 1.11 4.92
CA MET A 415 -1.54 1.03 4.02
C MET A 415 -2.38 -0.20 4.37
N THR A 416 -3.70 -0.06 4.40
CA THR A 416 -4.63 -1.13 4.74
C THR A 416 -5.63 -1.38 3.63
N ASN A 417 -6.20 -2.57 3.59
CA ASN A 417 -7.23 -2.97 2.61
C ASN A 417 -8.64 -3.02 3.23
N ASP A 418 -8.70 -3.00 4.55
CA ASP A 418 -9.92 -3.03 5.34
C ASP A 418 -9.70 -2.25 6.65
N PRO A 419 -10.74 -1.66 7.27
CA PRO A 419 -10.65 -1.02 8.59
C PRO A 419 -10.10 -1.93 9.68
N ASP A 420 -10.26 -3.24 9.54
CA ASP A 420 -9.79 -4.27 10.47
C ASP A 420 -8.26 -4.35 10.54
N THR A 421 -7.59 -4.23 9.38
CA THR A 421 -6.20 -4.68 9.22
C THR A 421 -5.25 -4.06 10.22
N LEU A 422 -5.27 -2.74 10.35
CA LEU A 422 -4.29 -2.03 11.19
C LEU A 422 -4.59 -2.21 12.69
N PRO A 423 -5.83 -2.08 13.18
CA PRO A 423 -6.16 -2.39 14.57
C PRO A 423 -5.84 -3.84 14.96
N TYR A 424 -6.21 -4.79 14.13
CA TYR A 424 -5.98 -6.22 14.40
C TYR A 424 -4.50 -6.55 14.50
N LEU A 425 -3.67 -6.05 13.58
CA LEU A 425 -2.26 -6.39 13.51
C LEU A 425 -1.40 -5.62 14.52
N ALA A 426 -1.77 -4.40 14.92
CA ALA A 426 -0.87 -3.50 15.62
C ALA A 426 -1.43 -2.83 16.88
N LEU A 427 -2.67 -3.15 17.31
CA LEU A 427 -3.25 -2.61 18.55
C LEU A 427 -3.71 -3.67 19.55
N ARG A 428 -3.94 -4.92 19.14
CA ARG A 428 -4.35 -5.98 20.07
C ARG A 428 -3.23 -6.29 21.06
N CYS A 429 -3.63 -6.63 22.30
CA CYS A 429 -2.70 -7.11 23.33
C CYS A 429 -1.91 -8.34 22.85
N ALA A 430 -2.59 -9.27 22.17
CA ALA A 430 -2.00 -10.49 21.60
C ALA A 430 -1.16 -10.26 20.32
N ALA A 431 -1.08 -9.04 19.81
CA ALA A 431 -0.28 -8.71 18.63
C ALA A 431 1.12 -8.18 18.98
N SER A 432 1.64 -8.46 20.17
CA SER A 432 2.99 -8.03 20.57
C SER A 432 4.07 -8.73 19.74
N PRO A 433 5.26 -8.14 19.59
CA PRO A 433 6.38 -8.75 18.87
C PRO A 433 6.76 -10.15 19.40
N GLU A 434 6.68 -10.36 20.72
CA GLU A 434 6.97 -11.66 21.33
C GLU A 434 5.97 -12.76 20.90
N GLN A 435 4.81 -12.37 20.42
CA GLN A 435 3.78 -13.26 19.88
C GLN A 435 3.74 -13.27 18.34
N GLY A 436 4.74 -12.63 17.70
CA GLY A 436 4.85 -12.55 16.24
C GLY A 436 3.96 -11.49 15.59
N GLY A 437 3.39 -10.56 16.37
CA GLY A 437 2.57 -9.46 15.89
C GLY A 437 3.36 -8.16 15.63
N PHE A 438 2.65 -7.09 15.30
CA PHE A 438 3.20 -5.78 14.92
C PHE A 438 2.88 -4.67 15.94
N ASN A 439 2.38 -5.01 17.12
CA ASN A 439 2.15 -4.06 18.21
C ASN A 439 3.48 -3.69 18.89
N SER A 440 4.35 -3.02 18.15
CA SER A 440 5.71 -2.69 18.58
C SER A 440 5.75 -1.71 19.75
N GLY A 441 4.70 -0.94 19.98
CA GLY A 441 4.53 -0.03 21.11
C GLY A 441 3.96 -0.68 22.36
N TYR A 442 3.61 -1.96 22.31
CA TYR A 442 3.07 -2.73 23.44
C TYR A 442 1.80 -2.16 24.07
N TYR A 443 1.01 -1.47 23.29
CA TYR A 443 -0.31 -1.02 23.75
C TYR A 443 -1.21 -2.23 24.07
N CYS A 444 -1.96 -2.15 25.14
CA CYS A 444 -2.89 -3.20 25.52
C CYS A 444 -4.10 -2.60 26.26
N ASN A 445 -5.28 -2.73 25.62
CA ASN A 445 -6.57 -2.38 26.22
C ASN A 445 -7.58 -3.48 25.86
N PRO A 446 -8.01 -4.31 26.84
CA PRO A 446 -8.96 -5.40 26.57
C PRO A 446 -10.29 -4.96 25.96
N ALA A 447 -10.74 -3.73 26.22
CA ALA A 447 -11.95 -3.21 25.58
C ALA A 447 -11.75 -2.94 24.08
N VAL A 448 -10.54 -2.53 23.68
CA VAL A 448 -10.16 -2.39 22.27
C VAL A 448 -10.08 -3.76 21.61
N ASP A 449 -9.49 -4.76 22.25
CA ASP A 449 -9.44 -6.15 21.75
C ASP A 449 -10.85 -6.69 21.49
N THR A 450 -11.76 -6.51 22.45
CA THR A 450 -13.17 -6.93 22.30
C THR A 450 -13.83 -6.29 21.07
N LEU A 451 -13.67 -4.97 20.90
CA LEU A 451 -14.25 -4.25 19.77
C LEU A 451 -13.63 -4.66 18.41
N ILE A 452 -12.35 -5.02 18.38
CA ILE A 452 -11.70 -5.58 17.18
C ILE A 452 -12.37 -6.91 16.81
N GLU A 453 -12.49 -7.84 17.74
CA GLU A 453 -13.06 -9.15 17.48
C GLU A 453 -14.56 -9.08 17.11
N GLU A 454 -15.35 -8.24 17.80
CA GLU A 454 -16.74 -7.99 17.44
C GLU A 454 -16.89 -7.39 16.04
N ALA A 455 -16.02 -6.44 15.64
CA ALA A 455 -16.03 -5.86 14.31
C ALA A 455 -15.65 -6.88 13.23
N ARG A 456 -14.74 -7.81 13.51
CA ARG A 456 -14.31 -8.87 12.58
C ARG A 456 -15.43 -9.87 12.29
N GLN A 457 -16.23 -10.18 13.30
CA GLN A 457 -17.31 -11.16 13.20
C GLN A 457 -18.63 -10.56 12.70
N ALA A 458 -18.81 -9.24 12.81
CA ALA A 458 -20.04 -8.57 12.42
C ALA A 458 -20.25 -8.56 10.90
N THR A 459 -21.23 -9.30 10.42
CA THR A 459 -21.62 -9.33 8.98
C THR A 459 -22.40 -8.09 8.57
N ASP A 460 -23.12 -7.45 9.52
CA ASP A 460 -23.82 -6.18 9.28
C ASP A 460 -22.84 -5.01 9.30
N ARG A 461 -22.82 -4.24 8.19
CA ARG A 461 -21.90 -3.12 8.01
C ARG A 461 -22.12 -1.97 9.00
N ALA A 462 -23.36 -1.74 9.43
CA ALA A 462 -23.67 -0.65 10.36
C ALA A 462 -23.20 -1.00 11.78
N ILE A 463 -23.40 -2.24 12.19
CA ILE A 463 -22.87 -2.77 13.46
C ILE A 463 -21.36 -2.74 13.45
N ARG A 464 -20.73 -3.23 12.38
CA ARG A 464 -19.29 -3.20 12.18
C ARG A 464 -18.72 -1.79 12.27
N ALA A 465 -19.38 -0.80 11.64
CA ALA A 465 -19.00 0.61 11.71
C ALA A 465 -19.07 1.18 13.13
N GLN A 466 -20.07 0.76 13.92
CA GLN A 466 -20.23 1.19 15.31
C GLN A 466 -19.06 0.69 16.17
N HIS A 467 -18.64 -0.57 16.03
CA HIS A 467 -17.49 -1.12 16.73
C HIS A 467 -16.21 -0.36 16.40
N TYR A 468 -15.94 -0.10 15.12
CA TYR A 468 -14.75 0.68 14.71
C TYR A 468 -14.75 2.12 15.23
N ARG A 469 -15.89 2.81 15.26
CA ARG A 469 -15.98 4.15 15.83
C ARG A 469 -15.75 4.14 17.34
N SER A 470 -16.30 3.17 18.05
CA SER A 470 -16.07 3.00 19.50
C SER A 470 -14.60 2.69 19.78
N LEU A 471 -14.00 1.78 19.04
CA LEU A 471 -12.58 1.47 19.09
C LEU A 471 -11.72 2.72 18.85
N ALA A 472 -12.03 3.48 17.80
CA ALA A 472 -11.25 4.65 17.44
C ALA A 472 -11.24 5.72 18.55
N ARG A 473 -12.37 5.90 19.26
CA ARG A 473 -12.46 6.80 20.42
C ARG A 473 -11.61 6.33 21.61
N LEU A 474 -11.60 5.03 21.90
CA LEU A 474 -10.76 4.48 22.96
C LEU A 474 -9.29 4.63 22.64
N VAL A 475 -8.88 4.28 21.42
CA VAL A 475 -7.50 4.42 20.97
C VAL A 475 -7.05 5.89 20.98
N GLU A 476 -7.91 6.82 20.57
CA GLU A 476 -7.62 8.25 20.63
C GLU A 476 -7.46 8.74 22.07
N ALA A 477 -8.30 8.29 23.00
CA ALA A 477 -8.20 8.64 24.42
C ALA A 477 -6.91 8.09 25.06
N ASP A 478 -6.52 6.86 24.73
CA ASP A 478 -5.31 6.21 25.24
C ASP A 478 -4.01 6.69 24.57
N ALA A 479 -4.12 7.28 23.38
CA ALA A 479 -3.05 7.84 22.55
C ALA A 479 -1.81 6.93 22.40
N PRO A 480 -1.94 5.64 22.02
CA PRO A 480 -0.77 4.79 21.80
C PRO A 480 0.03 5.19 20.56
N TRP A 481 -0.61 5.93 19.65
CA TRP A 481 -0.04 6.48 18.44
C TRP A 481 -0.28 7.99 18.37
N ILE A 482 0.67 8.71 17.78
CA ILE A 482 0.44 10.09 17.33
C ILE A 482 0.20 10.04 15.83
N VAL A 483 -1.08 10.11 15.43
CA VAL A 483 -1.44 10.09 14.02
C VAL A 483 -1.22 11.47 13.42
N ILE A 484 -0.49 11.53 12.30
CA ILE A 484 -0.14 12.77 11.61
C ILE A 484 -1.04 12.98 10.39
N GLY A 485 -1.10 12.00 9.47
CA GLY A 485 -1.85 12.22 8.25
C GLY A 485 -1.98 10.98 7.37
N SER A 486 -2.74 11.14 6.28
CA SER A 486 -2.89 10.18 5.21
C SER A 486 -2.26 10.72 3.94
N TRP A 487 -1.46 9.91 3.29
CA TRP A 487 -0.81 10.26 2.04
C TRP A 487 -1.83 10.47 0.91
N ARG A 488 -1.62 11.52 0.13
CA ARG A 488 -2.16 11.66 -1.22
C ARG A 488 -1.16 11.04 -2.18
N GLN A 489 -1.38 9.78 -2.56
CA GLN A 489 -0.57 9.17 -3.58
C GLN A 489 -0.62 10.03 -4.85
N ASN A 490 0.53 10.25 -5.45
CA ASN A 490 0.66 11.07 -6.65
C ASN A 490 1.16 10.27 -7.85
N LEU A 491 0.69 10.71 -8.99
CA LEU A 491 1.12 10.32 -10.33
C LEU A 491 1.21 11.58 -11.15
N VAL A 492 2.37 11.85 -11.75
CA VAL A 492 2.51 12.91 -12.73
C VAL A 492 2.61 12.30 -14.12
N ALA A 493 1.76 12.76 -15.03
CA ALA A 493 1.70 12.30 -16.41
C ALA A 493 1.87 13.45 -17.38
N ARG A 494 2.36 13.15 -18.58
CA ARG A 494 2.32 14.10 -19.70
C ARG A 494 0.86 14.33 -20.10
N ALA A 495 0.48 15.57 -20.42
CA ALA A 495 -0.90 15.96 -20.75
C ALA A 495 -1.50 15.18 -21.94
N ARG A 496 -0.64 14.65 -22.83
CA ARG A 496 -1.06 13.80 -23.97
C ARG A 496 -1.59 12.42 -23.57
N VAL A 497 -1.40 12.00 -22.30
CA VAL A 497 -1.94 10.72 -21.80
C VAL A 497 -3.30 10.99 -21.16
N ALA A 498 -4.31 10.23 -21.55
CA ALA A 498 -5.66 10.34 -21.01
C ALA A 498 -6.17 8.97 -20.53
N GLY A 499 -7.30 8.95 -19.83
CA GLY A 499 -7.93 7.72 -19.35
C GLY A 499 -7.21 7.03 -18.20
N LEU A 500 -6.32 7.74 -17.50
CA LEU A 500 -5.62 7.23 -16.31
C LEU A 500 -6.57 7.15 -15.12
N ARG A 501 -6.50 6.04 -14.38
CA ARG A 501 -7.24 5.84 -13.14
C ARG A 501 -6.28 5.50 -12.01
N LEU A 502 -6.04 6.49 -11.14
CA LEU A 502 -5.37 6.29 -9.87
C LEU A 502 -6.45 6.04 -8.80
N GLU A 503 -6.55 4.80 -8.35
CA GLU A 503 -7.60 4.37 -7.43
C GLU A 503 -7.23 4.71 -5.97
N PRO A 504 -8.21 4.82 -5.07
CA PRO A 504 -7.94 4.98 -3.63
C PRO A 504 -7.08 3.86 -3.04
N SER A 505 -7.15 2.64 -3.60
CA SER A 505 -6.29 1.50 -3.25
C SER A 505 -4.82 1.69 -3.64
N PHE A 506 -4.47 2.81 -4.29
CA PHE A 506 -3.15 3.09 -4.86
C PHE A 506 -2.76 2.19 -6.04
N PHE A 507 -3.70 1.39 -6.54
CA PHE A 507 -3.51 0.61 -7.76
C PHE A 507 -3.72 1.48 -8.98
N LEU A 508 -2.97 1.18 -10.04
CA LEU A 508 -2.99 1.91 -11.29
C LEU A 508 -3.50 0.99 -12.41
N TYR A 509 -4.76 1.19 -12.80
CA TYR A 509 -5.35 0.48 -13.93
C TYR A 509 -5.12 1.27 -15.22
N LEU A 510 -4.58 0.61 -16.23
CA LEU A 510 -4.14 1.23 -17.49
C LEU A 510 -4.90 0.72 -18.72
N ASP A 511 -5.94 -0.10 -18.53
CA ASP A 511 -6.81 -0.61 -19.59
C ASP A 511 -7.53 0.50 -20.37
N GLY A 512 -7.93 1.58 -19.68
CA GLY A 512 -8.55 2.76 -20.27
C GLY A 512 -7.58 3.83 -20.79
N ALA A 513 -6.28 3.66 -20.56
CA ALA A 513 -5.28 4.66 -20.92
C ALA A 513 -5.16 4.82 -22.44
N THR A 514 -5.00 6.08 -22.89
CA THR A 514 -4.72 6.44 -24.29
C THR A 514 -3.61 7.46 -24.36
N LYS A 515 -2.91 7.51 -25.48
CA LYS A 515 -1.83 8.47 -25.71
C LYS A 515 -2.06 9.18 -27.05
N GLN A 516 -2.27 10.49 -26.99
CA GLN A 516 -2.36 11.33 -28.19
C GLN A 516 -0.99 11.46 -28.86
N ARG A 517 -0.98 11.58 -30.17
CA ARG A 517 0.23 11.74 -30.98
C ARG A 517 0.89 13.09 -30.78
#